data_291fe995a57251ed655f11016de41143
#
_entry.id   291fe995a57251ed655f11016de41143
#
_cell.length_a   1.000
_cell.length_b   1.000
_cell.length_c   1.000
_cell.angle_alpha   90.00
_cell.angle_beta   90.00
_cell.angle_gamma   90.00
#
_symmetry.space_group_name_H-M   'P 1'
#
loop_
_entity.id
_entity.type
_entity.pdbx_description
1 polymer ?
#
loop_
_entity_poly.entity_id
_entity_poly.type
_entity_poly.pdbx_seq_one_letter_code
_entity_poly.pdbx_strand_id
1 'polypeptide(L)'
;MGSQRTTASSVTITLVAKPAAGFTLMELLVSMSLIGLLAVAIHFGFRIGVNAWGKGDDGLQHVRTIQATFDLLTRQLGSMVPYYSQQKVQASPAEVLVYQGTERGMHFVTTFSSRSRNAGGLRLTEYFSFPSKDKKAKAFIINERALPDDEELSQSLFSNISKAEDNTVVVKFFEFRVRPGSIYLIEGLDNVQFHYFWPQDSEPVNSNVTGVSTKKKERDLLPTGVEIRLHWNETGIFSTRDFSIIVPIHVAS
;
A
#
# COMPACT_ATOMS: atom_id res chain seq x y z
N MET A 1 -84.68 74.95 23.26
CA MET A 1 -84.24 73.68 23.87
C MET A 1 -84.56 72.53 22.90
N GLY A 2 -83.65 72.18 22.07
CA GLY A 2 -83.81 71.13 21.04
C GLY A 2 -83.00 69.91 21.40
N SER A 3 -83.64 68.78 21.63
CA SER A 3 -83.04 67.51 21.90
C SER A 3 -82.81 66.82 20.55
N GLN A 4 -81.54 66.60 20.26
CA GLN A 4 -81.10 65.79 19.14
C GLN A 4 -81.08 64.31 19.55
N ARG A 5 -81.88 63.49 18.87
CA ARG A 5 -81.82 62.00 18.97
C ARG A 5 -80.80 61.49 17.98
N THR A 6 -79.78 60.90 18.51
CA THR A 6 -78.79 60.14 17.77
C THR A 6 -79.33 58.76 17.48
N THR A 7 -79.59 58.42 16.22
CA THR A 7 -79.91 57.06 15.80
C THR A 7 -78.65 56.28 15.55
N ALA A 8 -78.37 55.26 16.38
CA ALA A 8 -77.29 54.32 16.18
C ALA A 8 -77.69 53.30 15.09
N SER A 9 -76.97 53.33 13.99
CA SER A 9 -77.04 52.35 12.91
C SER A 9 -76.25 51.08 13.26
N SER A 10 -76.89 49.99 13.51
CA SER A 10 -76.22 48.70 13.78
C SER A 10 -75.92 48.04 12.46
N VAL A 11 -74.63 47.91 12.19
CA VAL A 11 -74.05 47.11 11.06
C VAL A 11 -74.03 45.66 11.47
N THR A 12 -74.89 44.85 10.89
CA THR A 12 -74.85 43.39 11.08
C THR A 12 -73.92 42.78 10.07
N ILE A 13 -72.73 42.28 10.53
CA ILE A 13 -71.79 41.55 9.74
C ILE A 13 -72.18 40.07 9.74
N THR A 14 -72.77 39.62 8.63
CA THR A 14 -73.11 38.23 8.40
C THR A 14 -71.82 37.49 7.96
N LEU A 15 -71.21 36.76 8.87
CA LEU A 15 -70.05 35.81 8.56
C LEU A 15 -70.68 34.61 7.81
N VAL A 16 -70.54 34.58 6.52
CA VAL A 16 -70.83 33.39 5.71
C VAL A 16 -69.76 32.37 5.98
N ALA A 17 -70.06 31.40 6.84
CA ALA A 17 -69.21 30.25 7.04
C ALA A 17 -69.09 29.42 5.72
N LYS A 18 -67.90 29.42 5.07
CA LYS A 18 -67.68 28.54 3.94
C LYS A 18 -67.86 27.10 4.43
N PRO A 19 -68.59 26.24 3.72
CA PRO A 19 -68.68 24.83 4.07
C PRO A 19 -67.27 24.22 4.02
N ALA A 20 -66.84 23.61 5.12
CA ALA A 20 -65.62 22.84 5.17
C ALA A 20 -65.83 21.65 4.21
N ALA A 21 -65.17 21.68 3.07
CA ALA A 21 -65.10 20.55 2.15
C ALA A 21 -64.37 19.42 2.87
N GLY A 22 -65.09 18.37 3.23
CA GLY A 22 -64.44 17.14 3.80
C GLY A 22 -63.66 16.43 2.73
N PHE A 23 -62.49 15.85 3.13
CA PHE A 23 -61.64 15.01 2.27
C PHE A 23 -62.47 13.83 1.74
N THR A 24 -62.39 13.59 0.44
CA THR A 24 -63.02 12.43 -0.17
C THR A 24 -62.14 11.19 0.09
N LEU A 25 -62.78 10.03 0.22
CA LEU A 25 -62.04 8.75 0.40
C LEU A 25 -61.06 8.48 -0.76
N MET A 26 -61.39 8.93 -1.96
CA MET A 26 -60.57 8.85 -3.15
C MET A 26 -59.28 9.71 -3.03
N GLU A 27 -59.41 10.92 -2.50
CA GLU A 27 -58.28 11.84 -2.31
C GLU A 27 -57.30 11.33 -1.27
N LEU A 28 -57.79 10.68 -0.22
CA LEU A 28 -57.00 10.05 0.80
C LEU A 28 -56.21 8.84 0.23
N LEU A 29 -56.88 8.03 -0.62
CA LEU A 29 -56.26 6.87 -1.26
C LEU A 29 -55.17 7.27 -2.25
N VAL A 30 -55.41 8.32 -3.04
CA VAL A 30 -54.41 8.85 -3.98
C VAL A 30 -53.21 9.44 -3.22
N SER A 31 -53.45 10.21 -2.14
CA SER A 31 -52.43 10.79 -1.33
C SER A 31 -51.54 9.74 -0.68
N MET A 32 -52.11 8.67 -0.12
CA MET A 32 -51.33 7.56 0.45
C MET A 32 -50.50 6.81 -0.61
N SER A 33 -51.05 6.64 -1.81
CA SER A 33 -50.35 6.01 -2.93
C SER A 33 -49.14 6.85 -3.37
N LEU A 34 -49.29 8.17 -3.46
CA LEU A 34 -48.23 9.10 -3.81
C LEU A 34 -47.14 9.13 -2.73
N ILE A 35 -47.53 9.17 -1.45
CA ILE A 35 -46.57 9.12 -0.33
C ILE A 35 -45.82 7.80 -0.35
N GLY A 36 -46.47 6.67 -0.58
CA GLY A 36 -45.87 5.36 -0.73
C GLY A 36 -44.83 5.31 -1.87
N LEU A 37 -45.21 5.84 -3.04
CA LEU A 37 -44.31 5.92 -4.20
C LEU A 37 -43.10 6.81 -3.91
N LEU A 38 -43.33 7.96 -3.27
CA LEU A 38 -42.25 8.87 -2.87
C LEU A 38 -41.29 8.22 -1.88
N ALA A 39 -41.79 7.51 -0.88
CA ALA A 39 -40.99 6.80 0.10
C ALA A 39 -40.09 5.74 -0.56
N VAL A 40 -40.63 4.98 -1.52
CA VAL A 40 -39.89 4.00 -2.33
C VAL A 40 -38.80 4.69 -3.15
N ALA A 41 -39.11 5.79 -3.83
CA ALA A 41 -38.14 6.55 -4.62
C ALA A 41 -37.00 7.08 -3.76
N ILE A 42 -37.28 7.64 -2.59
CA ILE A 42 -36.28 8.12 -1.64
C ILE A 42 -35.41 6.95 -1.16
N HIS A 43 -36.01 5.81 -0.82
CA HIS A 43 -35.27 4.62 -0.38
C HIS A 43 -34.27 4.13 -1.44
N PHE A 44 -34.70 4.04 -2.71
CA PHE A 44 -33.79 3.68 -3.81
C PHE A 44 -32.68 4.72 -4.03
N GLY A 45 -33.02 6.01 -4.00
CA GLY A 45 -32.04 7.09 -4.13
C GLY A 45 -30.98 7.03 -3.03
N PHE A 46 -31.41 6.81 -1.78
CA PHE A 46 -30.50 6.67 -0.64
C PHE A 46 -29.59 5.45 -0.80
N ARG A 47 -30.15 4.29 -1.19
CA ARG A 47 -29.37 3.06 -1.41
C ARG A 47 -28.31 3.23 -2.52
N ILE A 48 -28.67 3.90 -3.63
CA ILE A 48 -27.73 4.21 -4.70
C ILE A 48 -26.63 5.14 -4.20
N GLY A 49 -26.99 6.18 -3.44
CA GLY A 49 -26.04 7.14 -2.86
C GLY A 49 -25.04 6.49 -1.91
N VAL A 50 -25.51 5.65 -0.98
CA VAL A 50 -24.64 4.93 -0.04
C VAL A 50 -23.72 3.96 -0.75
N ASN A 51 -24.23 3.23 -1.76
CA ASN A 51 -23.38 2.31 -2.54
C ASN A 51 -22.35 3.05 -3.40
N ALA A 52 -22.69 4.21 -3.96
CA ALA A 52 -21.75 5.04 -4.71
C ALA A 52 -20.66 5.62 -3.79
N TRP A 53 -21.06 6.05 -2.59
CA TRP A 53 -20.11 6.57 -1.59
C TRP A 53 -19.13 5.49 -1.14
N GLY A 54 -19.62 4.28 -0.79
CA GLY A 54 -18.76 3.15 -0.39
C GLY A 54 -17.73 2.80 -1.46
N LYS A 55 -18.16 2.71 -2.73
CA LYS A 55 -17.21 2.45 -3.85
C LYS A 55 -16.20 3.57 -4.06
N GLY A 56 -16.58 4.82 -3.82
CA GLY A 56 -15.66 5.96 -3.90
C GLY A 56 -14.61 5.94 -2.79
N ASP A 57 -15.00 5.56 -1.56
CA ASP A 57 -14.10 5.50 -0.41
C ASP A 57 -13.09 4.35 -0.56
N ASP A 58 -13.52 3.17 -1.01
CA ASP A 58 -12.64 2.03 -1.29
C ASP A 58 -11.57 2.39 -2.34
N GLY A 59 -11.96 3.13 -3.39
CA GLY A 59 -11.03 3.61 -4.42
C GLY A 59 -9.99 4.59 -3.87
N LEU A 60 -10.40 5.53 -3.04
CA LEU A 60 -9.51 6.50 -2.40
C LEU A 60 -8.55 5.83 -1.40
N GLN A 61 -9.01 4.87 -0.63
CA GLN A 61 -8.19 4.08 0.29
C GLN A 61 -7.09 3.33 -0.47
N HIS A 62 -7.42 2.74 -1.59
CA HIS A 62 -6.45 2.01 -2.42
C HIS A 62 -5.35 2.93 -2.97
N VAL A 63 -5.73 4.09 -3.52
CA VAL A 63 -4.77 5.10 -4.00
C VAL A 63 -3.86 5.59 -2.87
N ARG A 64 -4.41 5.86 -1.69
CA ARG A 64 -3.63 6.26 -0.51
C ARG A 64 -2.63 5.18 -0.08
N THR A 65 -3.04 3.91 -0.11
CA THR A 65 -2.16 2.78 0.21
C THR A 65 -1.00 2.68 -0.78
N ILE A 66 -1.27 2.83 -2.08
CA ILE A 66 -0.22 2.84 -3.11
C ILE A 66 0.74 4.01 -2.90
N GLN A 67 0.22 5.22 -2.65
CA GLN A 67 1.06 6.39 -2.39
C GLN A 67 1.92 6.22 -1.14
N ALA A 68 1.34 5.74 -0.03
CA ALA A 68 2.09 5.48 1.20
C ALA A 68 3.18 4.42 1.00
N THR A 69 2.88 3.37 0.21
CA THR A 69 3.86 2.34 -0.16
C THR A 69 4.98 2.93 -1.00
N PHE A 70 4.64 3.79 -1.98
CA PHE A 70 5.62 4.49 -2.81
C PHE A 70 6.56 5.37 -1.98
N ASP A 71 6.00 6.19 -1.09
CA ASP A 71 6.77 7.05 -0.19
C ASP A 71 7.70 6.24 0.72
N LEU A 72 7.22 5.12 1.24
CA LEU A 72 8.01 4.22 2.06
C LEU A 72 9.19 3.63 1.27
N LEU A 73 8.92 3.08 0.08
CA LEU A 73 9.92 2.51 -0.81
C LEU A 73 10.99 3.54 -1.17
N THR A 74 10.57 4.73 -1.58
CA THR A 74 11.49 5.82 -1.96
C THR A 74 12.41 6.19 -0.80
N ARG A 75 11.89 6.28 0.42
CA ARG A 75 12.69 6.61 1.60
C ARG A 75 13.64 5.47 2.00
N GLN A 76 13.17 4.24 2.01
CA GLN A 76 14.00 3.11 2.43
C GLN A 76 15.08 2.76 1.41
N LEU A 77 14.73 2.71 0.13
CA LEU A 77 15.69 2.45 -0.95
C LEU A 77 16.66 3.63 -1.13
N GLY A 78 16.16 4.87 -1.02
CA GLY A 78 17.00 6.06 -1.07
C GLY A 78 17.94 6.21 0.14
N SER A 79 17.69 5.48 1.23
CA SER A 79 18.53 5.44 2.44
C SER A 79 19.31 4.13 2.55
N MET A 80 19.41 3.37 1.46
CA MET A 80 20.20 2.13 1.39
C MET A 80 21.67 2.44 1.58
N VAL A 81 22.34 1.62 2.37
CA VAL A 81 23.78 1.72 2.61
C VAL A 81 24.46 0.37 2.34
N PRO A 82 25.64 0.36 1.72
CA PRO A 82 26.42 -0.85 1.61
C PRO A 82 26.88 -1.26 3.01
N TYR A 83 26.57 -2.48 3.40
CA TYR A 83 27.00 -3.05 4.68
C TYR A 83 27.67 -4.39 4.42
N TYR A 84 28.88 -4.54 4.99
CA TYR A 84 29.70 -5.74 4.85
C TYR A 84 29.75 -6.47 6.20
N SER A 85 29.23 -7.69 6.22
CA SER A 85 29.28 -8.58 7.36
C SER A 85 30.59 -9.38 7.33
N GLN A 86 31.24 -9.51 8.49
CA GLN A 86 32.44 -10.30 8.64
C GLN A 86 32.09 -11.78 8.88
N GLN A 87 32.37 -12.61 7.90
CA GLN A 87 31.99 -14.03 7.94
C GLN A 87 33.26 -14.91 7.92
N LYS A 88 33.19 -16.10 8.55
CA LYS A 88 34.24 -17.09 8.50
C LYS A 88 33.97 -18.10 7.40
N VAL A 89 34.85 -18.16 6.41
CA VAL A 89 34.73 -19.11 5.29
C VAL A 89 35.99 -19.97 5.27
N GLN A 90 35.84 -21.28 5.52
CA GLN A 90 36.96 -22.21 5.55
C GLN A 90 38.16 -21.71 6.44
N ALA A 91 37.85 -21.27 7.66
CA ALA A 91 38.79 -20.72 8.64
C ALA A 91 39.45 -19.36 8.25
N SER A 92 39.06 -18.74 7.15
CA SER A 92 39.55 -17.42 6.75
C SER A 92 38.42 -16.37 6.90
N PRO A 93 38.72 -15.15 7.39
CA PRO A 93 37.73 -14.08 7.41
C PRO A 93 37.40 -13.64 5.97
N ALA A 94 36.13 -13.35 5.73
CA ALA A 94 35.62 -12.84 4.47
C ALA A 94 34.59 -11.74 4.72
N GLU A 95 34.66 -10.67 3.96
CA GLU A 95 33.64 -9.62 3.94
C GLU A 95 32.55 -10.00 2.97
N VAL A 96 31.29 -10.00 3.43
CA VAL A 96 30.12 -10.35 2.64
C VAL A 96 29.19 -9.17 2.58
N LEU A 97 28.89 -8.66 1.37
CA LEU A 97 27.90 -7.61 1.19
C LEU A 97 26.51 -8.13 1.53
N VAL A 98 25.82 -7.46 2.45
CA VAL A 98 24.46 -7.80 2.89
C VAL A 98 23.45 -7.18 1.91
N TYR A 99 23.47 -7.70 0.69
CA TYR A 99 22.54 -7.32 -0.37
C TYR A 99 22.21 -8.53 -1.25
N GLN A 100 20.95 -8.69 -1.57
CA GLN A 100 20.48 -9.60 -2.61
C GLN A 100 19.32 -8.96 -3.36
N GLY A 101 19.35 -9.04 -4.69
CA GLY A 101 18.23 -8.71 -5.56
C GLY A 101 17.83 -9.92 -6.39
N THR A 102 16.55 -10.27 -6.38
CA THR A 102 15.95 -11.33 -7.20
C THR A 102 14.67 -10.81 -7.84
N GLU A 103 14.14 -11.49 -8.84
CA GLU A 103 12.84 -11.14 -9.43
C GLU A 103 11.67 -11.15 -8.42
N ARG A 104 11.82 -11.85 -7.30
CA ARG A 104 10.76 -12.02 -6.28
C ARG A 104 10.92 -11.14 -5.06
N GLY A 105 12.08 -10.50 -4.89
CA GLY A 105 12.34 -9.69 -3.73
C GLY A 105 13.80 -9.29 -3.59
N MET A 106 14.07 -8.55 -2.53
CA MET A 106 15.40 -8.05 -2.21
C MET A 106 15.65 -8.00 -0.71
N HIS A 107 16.93 -8.19 -0.32
CA HIS A 107 17.46 -7.88 1.01
C HIS A 107 18.42 -6.70 0.90
N PHE A 108 18.38 -5.80 1.84
CA PHE A 108 19.33 -4.69 1.90
C PHE A 108 19.38 -4.07 3.30
N VAL A 109 20.39 -3.28 3.54
CA VAL A 109 20.56 -2.52 4.78
C VAL A 109 20.23 -1.06 4.51
N THR A 110 19.47 -0.45 5.41
CA THR A 110 19.05 0.96 5.32
C THR A 110 19.14 1.66 6.67
N THR A 111 19.27 2.98 6.62
CA THR A 111 19.21 3.84 7.82
C THR A 111 17.80 4.27 8.18
N PHE A 112 16.84 4.08 7.28
CA PHE A 112 15.45 4.48 7.47
C PHE A 112 14.60 3.33 8.03
N SER A 113 13.85 3.60 9.11
CA SER A 113 12.88 2.64 9.68
C SER A 113 11.45 2.97 9.27
N SER A 114 10.71 1.96 8.80
CA SER A 114 9.28 2.06 8.53
C SER A 114 8.43 2.16 9.80
N ARG A 115 8.94 1.67 10.91
CA ARG A 115 8.19 1.52 12.18
C ARG A 115 8.36 2.69 13.13
N SER A 116 9.50 3.35 13.11
CA SER A 116 9.80 4.41 14.07
C SER A 116 10.74 5.45 13.47
N ARG A 117 10.32 6.72 13.50
CA ARG A 117 11.18 7.84 13.08
C ARG A 117 12.41 8.04 13.97
N ASN A 118 12.35 7.56 15.23
CA ASN A 118 13.39 7.74 16.23
C ASN A 118 14.22 6.45 16.45
N ALA A 119 13.96 5.39 15.70
CA ALA A 119 14.76 4.17 15.79
C ALA A 119 16.09 4.42 15.08
N GLY A 120 17.07 4.91 15.81
CA GLY A 120 18.44 5.02 15.33
C GLY A 120 19.03 3.66 14.98
N GLY A 121 20.09 3.66 14.14
CA GLY A 121 20.83 2.49 13.75
C GLY A 121 20.40 1.88 12.42
N LEU A 122 21.19 0.90 11.97
CA LEU A 122 20.96 0.22 10.71
C LEU A 122 19.84 -0.81 10.81
N ARG A 123 19.10 -0.95 9.73
CA ARG A 123 17.99 -1.88 9.58
C ARG A 123 18.25 -2.86 8.46
N LEU A 124 18.03 -4.14 8.72
CA LEU A 124 17.92 -5.14 7.68
C LEU A 124 16.46 -5.16 7.19
N THR A 125 16.28 -4.86 5.91
CA THR A 125 14.97 -4.79 5.25
C THR A 125 14.89 -5.81 4.14
N GLU A 126 13.73 -6.47 4.05
CA GLU A 126 13.42 -7.45 3.01
C GLU A 126 12.09 -7.02 2.35
N TYR A 127 12.12 -6.79 1.05
CA TYR A 127 10.91 -6.64 0.22
C TYR A 127 10.72 -7.88 -0.63
N PHE A 128 9.53 -8.45 -0.64
CA PHE A 128 9.27 -9.65 -1.43
C PHE A 128 7.81 -9.87 -1.77
N SER A 129 7.59 -10.69 -2.79
CA SER A 129 6.30 -11.20 -3.18
C SER A 129 6.04 -12.54 -2.52
N PHE A 130 4.87 -12.71 -1.92
CA PHE A 130 4.46 -13.97 -1.28
C PHE A 130 3.01 -14.31 -1.61
N PRO A 131 2.64 -15.60 -1.78
CA PRO A 131 1.25 -15.98 -1.95
C PRO A 131 0.37 -15.49 -0.80
N SER A 132 -0.77 -14.88 -1.12
CA SER A 132 -1.79 -14.51 -0.14
C SER A 132 -2.37 -15.74 0.55
N LYS A 133 -3.07 -15.55 1.67
CA LYS A 133 -3.72 -16.65 2.44
C LYS A 133 -4.59 -17.54 1.56
N ASP A 134 -5.25 -16.96 0.56
CA ASP A 134 -6.13 -17.70 -0.37
C ASP A 134 -5.39 -18.37 -1.54
N LYS A 135 -4.05 -18.25 -1.62
CA LYS A 135 -3.16 -18.81 -2.66
C LYS A 135 -3.53 -18.40 -4.11
N LYS A 136 -4.58 -17.62 -4.31
CA LYS A 136 -5.04 -17.15 -5.63
C LYS A 136 -4.41 -15.83 -6.04
N ALA A 137 -3.95 -15.06 -5.07
CA ALA A 137 -3.31 -13.78 -5.28
C ALA A 137 -1.97 -13.72 -4.54
N LYS A 138 -1.16 -12.72 -4.84
CA LYS A 138 0.09 -12.43 -4.15
C LYS A 138 -0.07 -11.19 -3.28
N ALA A 139 0.79 -11.10 -2.28
CA ALA A 139 0.95 -9.91 -1.48
C ALA A 139 2.37 -9.36 -1.63
N PHE A 140 2.49 -8.06 -1.63
CA PHE A 140 3.75 -7.35 -1.52
C PHE A 140 4.02 -7.07 -0.05
N ILE A 141 5.12 -7.60 0.48
CA ILE A 141 5.40 -7.68 1.91
C ILE A 141 6.75 -7.04 2.23
N ILE A 142 6.82 -6.40 3.37
CA ILE A 142 8.06 -5.94 3.99
C ILE A 142 8.32 -6.66 5.31
N ASN A 143 9.54 -7.13 5.49
CA ASN A 143 10.14 -7.45 6.78
C ASN A 143 11.17 -6.38 7.12
N GLU A 144 11.14 -5.91 8.35
CA GLU A 144 12.15 -4.99 8.86
C GLU A 144 12.53 -5.37 10.28
N ARG A 145 13.84 -5.43 10.55
CA ARG A 145 14.38 -5.63 11.89
C ARG A 145 15.63 -4.77 12.10
N ALA A 146 16.02 -4.57 13.34
CA ALA A 146 17.35 -4.04 13.63
C ALA A 146 18.40 -4.91 12.92
N LEU A 147 19.45 -4.30 12.40
CA LEU A 147 20.53 -5.06 11.78
C LEU A 147 21.15 -5.97 12.86
N PRO A 148 21.11 -7.30 12.67
CA PRO A 148 21.74 -8.24 13.58
C PRO A 148 23.27 -8.15 13.54
N ASP A 149 23.93 -8.73 14.52
CA ASP A 149 25.37 -8.94 14.46
C ASP A 149 25.76 -9.98 13.39
N ASP A 150 27.05 -10.11 13.14
CA ASP A 150 27.57 -10.99 12.09
C ASP A 150 27.25 -12.48 12.32
N GLU A 151 27.19 -12.92 13.57
CA GLU A 151 26.84 -14.30 13.92
C GLU A 151 25.35 -14.58 13.66
N GLU A 152 24.48 -13.71 14.09
CA GLU A 152 23.03 -13.83 13.83
C GLU A 152 22.72 -13.67 12.34
N LEU A 153 23.45 -12.79 11.61
CA LEU A 153 23.33 -12.69 10.15
C LEU A 153 23.69 -14.00 9.47
N SER A 154 24.78 -14.64 9.91
CA SER A 154 25.21 -15.95 9.40
C SER A 154 24.11 -17.02 9.54
N GLN A 155 23.42 -17.03 10.68
CA GLN A 155 22.39 -18.04 10.97
C GLN A 155 21.02 -17.72 10.37
N SER A 156 20.68 -16.44 10.24
CA SER A 156 19.33 -16.00 9.90
C SER A 156 19.13 -15.53 8.46
N LEU A 157 20.20 -15.14 7.78
CA LEU A 157 20.15 -14.56 6.44
C LEU A 157 20.86 -15.45 5.40
N PHE A 158 21.99 -16.07 5.77
CA PHE A 158 22.78 -16.85 4.84
C PHE A 158 22.51 -18.34 4.98
N SER A 159 22.10 -19.00 3.89
CA SER A 159 21.88 -20.46 3.88
C SER A 159 23.17 -21.23 3.63
N ASN A 160 24.10 -20.65 2.90
CA ASN A 160 25.43 -21.21 2.66
C ASN A 160 26.41 -20.09 2.30
N ILE A 161 27.62 -20.21 2.80
CA ILE A 161 28.75 -19.37 2.41
C ILE A 161 29.90 -20.29 2.06
N SER A 162 30.38 -20.22 0.83
CA SER A 162 31.45 -21.08 0.31
C SER A 162 32.47 -20.28 -0.47
N LYS A 163 33.62 -20.83 -0.69
CA LYS A 163 34.68 -20.26 -1.49
C LYS A 163 34.80 -21.05 -2.79
N ALA A 164 34.73 -20.37 -3.93
CA ALA A 164 34.95 -20.95 -5.23
C ALA A 164 36.42 -21.15 -5.53
N GLU A 165 36.77 -21.89 -6.59
CA GLU A 165 38.15 -22.18 -6.98
C GLU A 165 38.99 -20.93 -7.29
N ASP A 166 38.36 -19.87 -7.77
CA ASP A 166 38.96 -18.56 -8.06
C ASP A 166 39.13 -17.66 -6.84
N ASN A 167 38.94 -18.19 -5.63
CA ASN A 167 38.90 -17.45 -4.37
C ASN A 167 37.68 -16.53 -4.18
N THR A 168 36.71 -16.55 -5.07
CA THR A 168 35.47 -15.80 -4.91
C THR A 168 34.63 -16.40 -3.80
N VAL A 169 34.12 -15.57 -2.91
CA VAL A 169 33.15 -15.98 -1.88
C VAL A 169 31.75 -16.00 -2.49
N VAL A 170 31.11 -17.17 -2.48
CA VAL A 170 29.78 -17.39 -2.97
C VAL A 170 28.83 -17.49 -1.79
N VAL A 171 27.85 -16.61 -1.76
CA VAL A 171 26.85 -16.54 -0.69
C VAL A 171 25.50 -16.92 -1.25
N LYS A 172 24.81 -17.84 -0.55
CA LYS A 172 23.41 -18.17 -0.80
C LYS A 172 22.58 -17.66 0.36
N PHE A 173 21.56 -16.91 0.07
CA PHE A 173 20.62 -16.41 1.06
C PHE A 173 19.50 -17.42 1.32
N PHE A 174 18.87 -17.36 2.50
CA PHE A 174 17.62 -18.05 2.74
C PHE A 174 16.51 -17.46 1.87
N GLU A 175 15.53 -18.29 1.54
CA GLU A 175 14.34 -17.82 0.83
C GLU A 175 13.54 -16.80 1.67
N PHE A 176 12.89 -15.86 0.99
CA PHE A 176 12.00 -14.90 1.63
C PHE A 176 10.84 -15.62 2.30
N ARG A 177 10.53 -15.23 3.52
CA ARG A 177 9.44 -15.81 4.31
C ARG A 177 8.72 -14.77 5.14
N VAL A 178 7.43 -14.98 5.31
CA VAL A 178 6.62 -14.19 6.25
C VAL A 178 7.05 -14.53 7.68
N ARG A 179 7.27 -13.50 8.49
CA ARG A 179 7.71 -13.60 9.89
C ARG A 179 6.67 -12.92 10.80
N PRO A 180 6.66 -13.22 12.11
CA PRO A 180 5.91 -12.40 13.07
C PRO A 180 6.35 -10.95 12.93
N GLY A 181 5.38 -10.06 12.65
CA GLY A 181 5.65 -8.64 12.42
C GLY A 181 5.94 -8.24 10.96
N SER A 182 5.81 -9.14 9.98
CA SER A 182 5.73 -8.74 8.56
C SER A 182 4.57 -7.78 8.33
N ILE A 183 4.80 -6.78 7.48
CA ILE A 183 3.77 -5.80 7.08
C ILE A 183 3.37 -6.10 5.65
N TYR A 184 2.07 -6.28 5.44
CA TYR A 184 1.49 -6.42 4.11
C TYR A 184 1.25 -5.02 3.57
N LEU A 185 2.01 -4.63 2.54
CA LEU A 185 1.91 -3.31 1.92
C LEU A 185 0.73 -3.25 0.96
N ILE A 186 0.63 -4.25 0.10
CA ILE A 186 -0.44 -4.37 -0.90
C ILE A 186 -0.82 -5.84 -1.02
N GLU A 187 -2.10 -6.13 -1.01
CA GLU A 187 -2.66 -7.47 -1.19
C GLU A 187 -3.49 -7.56 -2.47
N GLY A 188 -3.84 -8.77 -2.89
CA GLY A 188 -4.70 -8.99 -4.05
C GLY A 188 -3.98 -8.79 -5.39
N LEU A 189 -2.66 -8.90 -5.42
CA LEU A 189 -1.85 -8.80 -6.63
C LEU A 189 -1.78 -10.15 -7.36
N ASP A 190 -1.79 -10.13 -8.69
CA ASP A 190 -1.47 -11.30 -9.49
C ASP A 190 0.02 -11.55 -9.54
N ASN A 191 0.78 -10.47 -9.68
CA ASN A 191 2.22 -10.55 -9.75
C ASN A 191 2.92 -9.34 -9.13
N VAL A 192 4.13 -9.58 -8.60
CA VAL A 192 5.09 -8.56 -8.18
C VAL A 192 6.43 -8.96 -8.75
N GLN A 193 7.06 -8.06 -9.47
CA GLN A 193 8.37 -8.29 -10.07
C GLN A 193 9.32 -7.17 -9.72
N PHE A 194 10.59 -7.53 -9.51
CA PHE A 194 11.67 -6.59 -9.22
C PHE A 194 12.65 -6.61 -10.39
N HIS A 195 12.96 -5.43 -10.91
CA HIS A 195 13.98 -5.21 -11.93
C HIS A 195 15.04 -4.25 -11.38
N TYR A 196 16.31 -4.55 -11.61
CA TYR A 196 17.43 -3.81 -11.07
C TYR A 196 18.20 -3.12 -12.18
N PHE A 197 18.50 -1.84 -12.01
CA PHE A 197 19.33 -1.06 -12.90
C PHE A 197 20.75 -1.02 -12.33
N TRP A 198 21.72 -1.41 -13.15
CA TRP A 198 23.11 -1.44 -12.78
C TRP A 198 23.87 -0.33 -13.53
N PRO A 199 25.01 0.17 -13.03
CA PRO A 199 25.89 1.06 -13.80
C PRO A 199 26.25 0.43 -15.15
N GLN A 200 26.41 1.26 -16.19
CA GLN A 200 26.55 0.80 -17.59
C GLN A 200 27.72 -0.18 -17.84
N ASP A 201 28.74 -0.20 -17.00
CA ASP A 201 29.93 -1.04 -17.15
C ASP A 201 29.96 -2.24 -16.18
N SER A 202 28.89 -2.48 -15.43
CA SER A 202 28.81 -3.59 -14.47
C SER A 202 27.94 -4.71 -15.05
N GLU A 203 28.49 -5.93 -15.13
CA GLU A 203 27.67 -7.10 -15.39
C GLU A 203 26.65 -7.28 -14.25
N PRO A 204 25.37 -7.57 -14.57
CA PRO A 204 24.37 -7.84 -13.55
C PRO A 204 24.88 -9.04 -12.72
N VAL A 205 25.05 -8.82 -11.44
CA VAL A 205 25.33 -9.90 -10.50
C VAL A 205 24.18 -10.90 -10.61
N ASN A 206 24.52 -12.12 -11.06
CA ASN A 206 23.54 -13.17 -11.27
C ASN A 206 22.71 -13.34 -9.99
N SER A 207 21.41 -13.17 -10.09
CA SER A 207 20.45 -12.91 -9.01
C SER A 207 20.38 -13.98 -7.90
N ASN A 208 21.12 -15.06 -8.03
CA ASN A 208 21.16 -16.15 -7.05
C ASN A 208 22.52 -16.34 -6.37
N VAL A 209 23.54 -15.58 -6.77
CA VAL A 209 24.89 -15.73 -6.25
C VAL A 209 25.52 -14.36 -6.09
N THR A 210 25.58 -13.87 -4.87
CA THR A 210 26.39 -12.69 -4.55
C THR A 210 27.83 -13.19 -4.37
N GLY A 211 28.61 -13.14 -5.44
CA GLY A 211 30.05 -13.43 -5.38
C GLY A 211 30.80 -12.21 -4.87
N VAL A 212 31.35 -12.27 -3.69
CA VAL A 212 32.31 -11.26 -3.23
C VAL A 212 33.67 -11.63 -3.78
N SER A 213 34.14 -10.91 -4.80
CA SER A 213 35.50 -11.03 -5.28
C SER A 213 36.43 -10.29 -4.35
N THR A 214 37.56 -10.91 -3.99
CA THR A 214 38.66 -10.26 -3.25
C THR A 214 39.31 -9.10 -4.03
N LYS A 215 38.99 -8.90 -5.30
CA LYS A 215 39.30 -7.70 -6.07
C LYS A 215 38.21 -6.65 -5.83
N LYS A 216 38.40 -5.86 -4.83
CA LYS A 216 37.57 -4.91 -4.12
C LYS A 216 36.96 -3.75 -4.94
N LYS A 217 36.91 -3.73 -6.26
CA LYS A 217 36.58 -2.53 -7.02
C LYS A 217 35.47 -2.60 -8.03
N GLU A 218 35.01 -3.78 -8.46
CA GLU A 218 34.08 -3.82 -9.59
C GLU A 218 32.79 -4.65 -9.38
N ARG A 219 32.69 -5.47 -8.30
CA ARG A 219 31.55 -6.38 -8.09
C ARG A 219 30.68 -6.08 -6.90
N ASP A 220 31.06 -5.13 -6.05
CA ASP A 220 30.34 -4.80 -4.81
C ASP A 220 29.43 -3.57 -4.98
N LEU A 221 28.91 -3.35 -6.18
CA LEU A 221 28.05 -2.22 -6.45
C LEU A 221 26.59 -2.58 -6.12
N LEU A 222 25.95 -1.72 -5.35
CA LEU A 222 24.51 -1.72 -5.26
C LEU A 222 23.93 -1.25 -6.61
N PRO A 223 22.70 -1.67 -6.97
CA PRO A 223 22.05 -1.17 -8.18
C PRO A 223 21.85 0.35 -8.06
N THR A 224 21.86 1.04 -9.20
CA THR A 224 21.59 2.48 -9.29
C THR A 224 20.10 2.79 -9.21
N GLY A 225 19.25 1.78 -9.35
CA GLY A 225 17.82 1.90 -9.23
C GLY A 225 17.12 0.55 -9.19
N VAL A 226 15.91 0.57 -8.67
CA VAL A 226 15.03 -0.60 -8.65
C VAL A 226 13.68 -0.21 -9.22
N GLU A 227 13.18 -1.00 -10.13
CA GLU A 227 11.80 -0.93 -10.61
C GLU A 227 11.00 -2.06 -9.97
N ILE A 228 9.89 -1.73 -9.34
CA ILE A 228 8.94 -2.68 -8.76
C ILE A 228 7.66 -2.60 -9.56
N ARG A 229 7.32 -3.69 -10.26
CA ARG A 229 6.10 -3.81 -11.05
C ARG A 229 5.06 -4.58 -10.28
N LEU A 230 3.89 -3.96 -10.14
CA LEU A 230 2.72 -4.52 -9.48
C LEU A 230 1.65 -4.76 -10.52
N HIS A 231 1.11 -5.97 -10.59
CA HIS A 231 0.09 -6.37 -11.55
C HIS A 231 -1.18 -6.83 -10.83
N TRP A 232 -2.36 -6.32 -11.25
CA TRP A 232 -3.68 -6.72 -10.77
C TRP A 232 -4.51 -7.34 -11.87
N ASN A 233 -5.37 -8.30 -11.53
CA ASN A 233 -6.32 -8.91 -12.44
C ASN A 233 -7.56 -8.01 -12.66
N GLU A 234 -8.23 -8.20 -13.80
CA GLU A 234 -9.32 -7.37 -14.33
C GLU A 234 -10.58 -7.24 -13.45
N THR A 235 -10.69 -7.93 -12.34
CA THR A 235 -11.88 -7.91 -11.48
C THR A 235 -11.92 -6.77 -10.47
N GLY A 236 -10.92 -5.87 -10.48
CA GLY A 236 -10.83 -4.72 -9.57
C GLY A 236 -11.39 -3.42 -10.15
N ILE A 237 -11.60 -2.44 -9.27
CA ILE A 237 -12.15 -1.10 -9.56
C ILE A 237 -11.26 -0.29 -10.54
N PHE A 238 -10.01 -0.70 -10.76
CA PHE A 238 -9.06 -0.04 -11.64
C PHE A 238 -8.89 -0.80 -12.93
N SER A 239 -9.14 -0.10 -14.03
CA SER A 239 -8.85 -0.58 -15.39
C SER A 239 -7.35 -0.62 -15.71
N THR A 240 -6.49 -0.08 -14.85
CA THR A 240 -5.04 -0.05 -15.02
C THR A 240 -4.46 -1.30 -14.39
N ARG A 241 -3.95 -2.18 -15.22
CA ARG A 241 -3.49 -3.53 -14.85
C ARG A 241 -2.07 -3.56 -14.31
N ASP A 242 -1.29 -2.55 -14.64
CA ASP A 242 0.14 -2.48 -14.31
C ASP A 242 0.48 -1.16 -13.65
N PHE A 243 1.16 -1.25 -12.52
CA PHE A 243 1.72 -0.10 -11.84
C PHE A 243 3.22 -0.35 -11.63
N SER A 244 4.06 0.58 -12.09
CA SER A 244 5.51 0.50 -11.98
C SER A 244 6.02 1.63 -11.10
N ILE A 245 6.85 1.28 -10.12
CA ILE A 245 7.55 2.20 -9.24
C ILE A 245 9.04 2.10 -9.55
N ILE A 246 9.64 3.19 -10.00
CA ILE A 246 11.09 3.27 -10.21
C ILE A 246 11.68 4.14 -9.10
N VAL A 247 12.56 3.56 -8.30
CA VAL A 247 13.25 4.25 -7.23
C VAL A 247 14.75 4.30 -7.54
N PRO A 248 15.33 5.50 -7.69
CA PRO A 248 16.77 5.65 -7.80
C PRO A 248 17.44 5.36 -6.45
N ILE A 249 18.57 4.69 -6.49
CA ILE A 249 19.40 4.39 -5.33
C ILE A 249 20.64 5.29 -5.40
N HIS A 250 20.78 6.15 -4.41
CA HIS A 250 21.95 7.00 -4.27
C HIS A 250 22.85 6.40 -3.21
N VAL A 251 23.87 5.68 -3.65
CA VAL A 251 24.93 5.21 -2.74
C VAL A 251 25.79 6.41 -2.39
N ALA A 252 25.79 6.83 -1.12
CA ALA A 252 26.72 7.83 -0.65
C ALA A 252 28.16 7.30 -0.83
N SER A 253 28.92 7.98 -1.66
CA SER A 253 30.34 7.71 -1.92
C SER A 253 31.22 8.08 -0.73
#